data_0c2a1f009d711e3d9120126d16821a98
#
_entry.id   0c2a1f009d711e3d9120126d16821a98
#
_cell.length_a   1.000
_cell.length_b   1.000
_cell.length_c   1.000
_cell.angle_alpha   90.00
_cell.angle_beta   90.00
_cell.angle_gamma   90.00
#
_symmetry.space_group_name_H-M   'P 1'
#
loop_
_entity.id
_entity.type
_entity.pdbx_description
1 polymer ?
#
loop_
_entity_poly.entity_id
_entity_poly.type
_entity_poly.pdbx_seq_one_letter_code
_entity_poly.pdbx_strand_id
1 'polypeptide(L)'
;ISSYEITLKFILVGEENLETVHEPSLYNIYCLQDVNRIAPFYNIDFQAHEYPAKELVEKTNSILTAAKSYDLIEIANKVNSALWEGDIGTLDKLSSTYFATKAEVKENLIQGNKIRDAKGYYFGSAFYYEKELYWGVDRLPYLEERLAELGAKKAQEIQNICPLELKAPIKFTSDKKVNLYYYPSLNSPYTFVSTKRIRRMQEGYPINLITK
;
A
#
# COMPACT_ATOMS: atom_id res chain seq x y z
N ILE A 1 -1.42 -13.61 -7.23
CA ILE A 1 -2.12 -14.69 -6.50
C ILE A 1 -2.29 -15.91 -7.42
N SER A 2 -2.79 -15.72 -8.68
CA SER A 2 -3.00 -16.83 -9.60
C SER A 2 -1.75 -17.69 -9.89
N SER A 3 -0.57 -17.14 -9.73
CA SER A 3 0.73 -17.78 -9.96
C SER A 3 1.27 -18.58 -8.77
N TYR A 4 0.57 -18.52 -7.63
CA TYR A 4 1.00 -19.15 -6.38
C TYR A 4 -0.06 -20.11 -5.83
N GLU A 5 0.37 -21.20 -5.23
CA GLU A 5 -0.48 -22.11 -4.45
C GLU A 5 -0.61 -21.62 -3.01
N ILE A 6 -1.47 -20.64 -2.81
CA ILE A 6 -1.73 -20.03 -1.52
C ILE A 6 -3.22 -19.90 -1.24
N THR A 7 -3.59 -19.94 0.02
CA THR A 7 -4.93 -19.55 0.48
C THR A 7 -4.85 -18.13 1.03
N LEU A 8 -5.44 -17.17 0.32
CA LEU A 8 -5.52 -15.79 0.78
C LEU A 8 -6.76 -15.61 1.65
N LYS A 9 -6.55 -15.18 2.90
CA LYS A 9 -7.61 -14.74 3.78
C LYS A 9 -7.66 -13.21 3.79
N PHE A 10 -8.71 -12.66 3.25
CA PHE A 10 -8.96 -11.23 3.28
C PHE A 10 -9.59 -10.85 4.63
N ILE A 11 -9.07 -9.77 5.24
CA ILE A 11 -9.56 -9.24 6.51
C ILE A 11 -9.78 -7.74 6.32
N LEU A 12 -11.04 -7.32 6.40
CA LEU A 12 -11.40 -5.91 6.33
C LEU A 12 -11.04 -5.25 7.68
N VAL A 13 -10.26 -4.19 7.63
CA VAL A 13 -9.85 -3.40 8.80
C VAL A 13 -10.41 -1.99 8.69
N GLY A 14 -10.69 -1.38 9.84
CA GLY A 14 -11.11 0.02 9.90
C GLY A 14 -9.95 1.00 9.73
N GLU A 15 -10.29 2.27 9.79
CA GLU A 15 -9.32 3.36 9.79
C GLU A 15 -8.25 3.17 10.88
N GLU A 16 -7.11 3.75 10.64
CA GLU A 16 -6.00 3.76 11.59
C GLU A 16 -6.42 4.47 12.88
N ASN A 17 -5.90 4.00 14.01
CA ASN A 17 -6.08 4.73 15.25
C ASN A 17 -5.30 6.05 15.19
N LEU A 18 -6.00 7.16 15.15
CA LEU A 18 -5.40 8.51 15.08
C LEU A 18 -4.43 8.81 16.24
N GLU A 19 -4.56 8.11 17.37
CA GLU A 19 -3.61 8.22 18.49
C GLU A 19 -2.20 7.72 18.12
N THR A 20 -2.08 6.87 17.09
CA THR A 20 -0.80 6.35 16.62
C THR A 20 -0.16 7.21 15.52
N VAL A 21 -0.92 8.12 14.93
CA VAL A 21 -0.45 9.04 13.88
C VAL A 21 -0.35 10.44 14.46
N HIS A 22 0.88 10.89 14.76
CA HIS A 22 1.12 12.30 15.07
C HIS A 22 0.87 13.14 13.80
N GLU A 23 0.20 14.27 13.91
CA GLU A 23 -0.09 15.16 12.77
C GLU A 23 -0.83 14.46 11.59
N PRO A 24 -2.05 13.91 11.81
CA PRO A 24 -2.75 13.13 10.77
C PRO A 24 -2.99 13.89 9.47
N SER A 25 -3.22 15.20 9.53
CA SER A 25 -3.44 16.03 8.34
C SER A 25 -2.20 16.11 7.46
N LEU A 26 -1.02 16.30 8.04
CA LEU A 26 0.25 16.31 7.29
C LEU A 26 0.59 14.93 6.74
N TYR A 27 0.34 13.89 7.53
CA TYR A 27 0.52 12.51 7.10
C TYR A 27 -0.35 12.18 5.88
N ASN A 28 -1.62 12.52 5.90
CA ASN A 28 -2.54 12.27 4.80
C ASN A 28 -2.13 13.01 3.52
N ILE A 29 -1.72 14.28 3.61
CA ILE A 29 -1.20 15.03 2.46
C ILE A 29 0.03 14.35 1.88
N TYR A 30 0.96 13.93 2.74
CA TYR A 30 2.16 13.22 2.32
C TYR A 30 1.82 11.89 1.63
N CYS A 31 0.93 11.09 2.21
CA CYS A 31 0.53 9.80 1.63
C CYS A 31 -0.03 9.94 0.21
N LEU A 32 -0.92 10.92 -0.03
CA LEU A 32 -1.45 11.18 -1.38
C LEU A 32 -0.35 11.58 -2.36
N GLN A 33 0.55 12.47 -1.96
CA GLN A 33 1.68 12.89 -2.81
C GLN A 33 2.61 11.72 -3.12
N ASP A 34 2.88 10.87 -2.12
CA ASP A 34 3.78 9.74 -2.26
C ASP A 34 3.18 8.66 -3.16
N VAL A 35 1.92 8.29 -2.95
CA VAL A 35 1.23 7.32 -3.80
C VAL A 35 1.18 7.79 -5.26
N ASN A 36 0.81 9.06 -5.53
CA ASN A 36 0.83 9.62 -6.89
C ASN A 36 2.23 9.58 -7.53
N ARG A 37 3.29 9.71 -6.72
CA ARG A 37 4.68 9.63 -7.19
C ARG A 37 5.10 8.20 -7.52
N ILE A 38 4.74 7.23 -6.69
CA ILE A 38 5.21 5.84 -6.83
C ILE A 38 4.32 5.02 -7.77
N ALA A 39 3.03 5.28 -7.88
CA ALA A 39 2.08 4.50 -8.68
C ALA A 39 2.54 4.26 -10.13
N PRO A 40 3.07 5.26 -10.87
CA PRO A 40 3.57 5.04 -12.23
C PRO A 40 4.72 4.04 -12.34
N PHE A 41 5.52 3.87 -11.29
CA PHE A 41 6.61 2.88 -11.27
C PHE A 41 6.10 1.44 -11.19
N TYR A 42 4.87 1.26 -10.73
CA TYR A 42 4.18 -0.01 -10.63
C TYR A 42 3.13 -0.21 -11.74
N ASN A 43 3.12 0.69 -12.73
CA ASN A 43 2.10 0.72 -13.81
C ASN A 43 0.67 0.79 -13.26
N ILE A 44 0.49 1.53 -12.18
CA ILE A 44 -0.82 1.79 -11.55
C ILE A 44 -1.24 3.21 -11.93
N ASP A 45 -2.43 3.34 -12.55
CA ASP A 45 -3.04 4.62 -12.80
C ASP A 45 -3.78 5.08 -11.53
N PHE A 46 -3.12 5.95 -10.77
CA PHE A 46 -3.68 6.55 -9.57
C PHE A 46 -3.51 8.05 -9.66
N GLN A 47 -4.60 8.79 -9.62
CA GLN A 47 -4.61 10.25 -9.85
C GLN A 47 -5.42 11.01 -8.79
N ALA A 48 -5.73 10.38 -7.65
CA ALA A 48 -6.49 11.03 -6.61
C ALA A 48 -5.69 12.16 -5.95
N HIS A 49 -6.33 13.29 -5.74
CA HIS A 49 -5.77 14.48 -5.08
C HIS A 49 -6.33 14.72 -3.68
N GLU A 50 -7.38 14.00 -3.33
CA GLU A 50 -8.04 14.05 -2.02
C GLU A 50 -8.51 12.68 -1.58
N TYR A 51 -8.74 12.53 -0.30
CA TYR A 51 -9.30 11.30 0.25
C TYR A 51 -10.77 11.16 -0.12
N PRO A 52 -11.27 9.94 -0.31
CA PRO A 52 -12.68 9.71 -0.57
C PRO A 52 -13.57 10.21 0.56
N ALA A 53 -14.77 10.69 0.20
CA ALA A 53 -15.74 11.12 1.18
C ALA A 53 -16.14 9.96 2.12
N LYS A 54 -16.37 10.28 3.38
CA LYS A 54 -16.67 9.29 4.43
C LYS A 54 -17.88 8.41 4.07
N GLU A 55 -18.89 8.99 3.47
CA GLU A 55 -20.10 8.27 3.04
C GLU A 55 -19.80 7.20 1.98
N LEU A 56 -18.83 7.47 1.09
CA LEU A 56 -18.37 6.49 0.11
C LEU A 56 -17.56 5.37 0.77
N VAL A 57 -16.73 5.71 1.75
CA VAL A 57 -15.99 4.71 2.55
C VAL A 57 -16.96 3.83 3.33
N GLU A 58 -18.00 4.39 3.96
CA GLU A 58 -19.05 3.60 4.64
C GLU A 58 -19.78 2.67 3.67
N LYS A 59 -20.11 3.14 2.45
CA LYS A 59 -20.71 2.33 1.40
C LYS A 59 -19.80 1.17 0.97
N THR A 60 -18.53 1.43 0.75
CA THR A 60 -17.56 0.39 0.36
C THR A 60 -17.37 -0.64 1.46
N ASN A 61 -17.33 -0.24 2.72
CA ASN A 61 -17.27 -1.15 3.86
C ASN A 61 -18.50 -2.06 3.94
N SER A 62 -19.70 -1.55 3.61
CA SER A 62 -20.93 -2.34 3.53
C SER A 62 -20.84 -3.40 2.42
N ILE A 63 -20.41 -3.01 1.22
CA ILE A 63 -20.22 -3.92 0.09
C ILE A 63 -19.22 -5.03 0.45
N LEU A 64 -18.04 -4.68 0.97
CA LEU A 64 -16.99 -5.64 1.31
C LEU A 64 -17.37 -6.56 2.48
N THR A 65 -18.17 -6.08 3.42
CA THR A 65 -18.69 -6.91 4.52
C THR A 65 -19.69 -7.96 4.01
N ALA A 66 -20.51 -7.62 3.01
CA ALA A 66 -21.51 -8.51 2.43
C ALA A 66 -20.92 -9.47 1.36
N ALA A 67 -19.78 -9.14 0.76
CA ALA A 67 -19.17 -9.95 -0.27
C ALA A 67 -18.70 -11.30 0.28
N LYS A 68 -18.95 -12.37 -0.48
CA LYS A 68 -18.56 -13.72 -0.09
C LYS A 68 -17.10 -13.97 -0.40
N SER A 69 -16.47 -14.88 0.34
CA SER A 69 -15.02 -15.14 0.24
C SER A 69 -14.52 -15.50 -1.17
N TYR A 70 -15.33 -16.15 -2.00
CA TYR A 70 -14.95 -16.52 -3.37
C TYR A 70 -14.97 -15.32 -4.35
N ASP A 71 -15.79 -14.29 -4.10
CA ASP A 71 -15.89 -13.08 -4.92
C ASP A 71 -15.07 -11.93 -4.36
N LEU A 72 -14.65 -12.04 -3.12
CA LEU A 72 -14.17 -10.90 -2.32
C LEU A 72 -12.99 -10.16 -2.96
N ILE A 73 -12.03 -10.87 -3.57
CA ILE A 73 -10.86 -10.24 -4.20
C ILE A 73 -11.30 -9.42 -5.42
N GLU A 74 -12.17 -9.97 -6.25
CA GLU A 74 -12.67 -9.28 -7.45
C GLU A 74 -13.49 -8.05 -7.06
N ILE A 75 -14.39 -8.22 -6.09
CA ILE A 75 -15.21 -7.12 -5.57
C ILE A 75 -14.35 -6.06 -4.89
N ALA A 76 -13.33 -6.45 -4.10
CA ALA A 76 -12.42 -5.50 -3.46
C ALA A 76 -11.65 -4.66 -4.49
N ASN A 77 -11.19 -5.25 -5.58
CA ASN A 77 -10.53 -4.49 -6.65
C ASN A 77 -11.49 -3.48 -7.29
N LYS A 78 -12.70 -3.91 -7.67
CA LYS A 78 -13.71 -3.02 -8.28
C LYS A 78 -14.11 -1.88 -7.34
N VAL A 79 -14.34 -2.21 -6.07
CA VAL A 79 -14.72 -1.23 -5.03
C VAL A 79 -13.60 -0.23 -4.80
N ASN A 80 -12.35 -0.70 -4.71
CA ASN A 80 -11.20 0.17 -4.47
C ASN A 80 -10.97 1.15 -5.64
N SER A 81 -11.00 0.67 -6.88
CA SER A 81 -10.89 1.54 -8.05
C SER A 81 -12.03 2.56 -8.08
N ALA A 82 -13.29 2.11 -7.97
CA ALA A 82 -14.45 3.00 -8.01
C ALA A 82 -14.42 4.04 -6.88
N LEU A 83 -13.94 3.68 -5.69
CA LEU A 83 -13.82 4.60 -4.55
C LEU A 83 -12.83 5.73 -4.84
N TRP A 84 -11.63 5.40 -5.31
CA TRP A 84 -10.56 6.36 -5.55
C TRP A 84 -10.71 7.15 -6.85
N GLU A 85 -11.44 6.62 -7.83
CA GLU A 85 -11.82 7.29 -9.08
C GLU A 85 -13.10 8.14 -8.94
N GLY A 86 -13.82 8.03 -7.81
CA GLY A 86 -15.09 8.72 -7.58
C GLY A 86 -16.24 8.17 -8.44
N ASP A 87 -16.17 6.92 -8.90
CA ASP A 87 -17.21 6.27 -9.69
C ASP A 87 -18.37 5.81 -8.80
N ILE A 88 -19.25 6.78 -8.48
CA ILE A 88 -20.44 6.54 -7.67
C ILE A 88 -21.36 5.53 -8.35
N GLY A 89 -21.46 5.53 -9.67
CA GLY A 89 -22.36 4.63 -10.41
C GLY A 89 -21.97 3.16 -10.24
N THR A 90 -20.69 2.83 -10.25
CA THR A 90 -20.21 1.48 -9.96
C THR A 90 -20.45 1.10 -8.49
N LEU A 91 -20.20 2.01 -7.54
CA LEU A 91 -20.47 1.76 -6.13
C LEU A 91 -21.97 1.52 -5.87
N ASP A 92 -22.86 2.26 -6.52
CA ASP A 92 -24.32 2.08 -6.40
C ASP A 92 -24.78 0.72 -6.94
N LYS A 93 -24.26 0.30 -8.09
CA LYS A 93 -24.54 -1.03 -8.64
C LYS A 93 -24.06 -2.15 -7.71
N LEU A 94 -22.87 -2.03 -7.16
CA LEU A 94 -22.34 -3.02 -6.23
C LEU A 94 -23.13 -3.05 -4.93
N SER A 95 -23.53 -1.90 -4.39
CA SER A 95 -24.30 -1.80 -3.16
C SER A 95 -25.73 -2.36 -3.30
N SER A 96 -26.29 -2.41 -4.51
CA SER A 96 -27.57 -3.07 -4.75
C SER A 96 -27.52 -4.60 -4.68
N THR A 97 -26.33 -5.17 -4.86
CA THR A 97 -26.09 -6.64 -4.80
C THR A 97 -25.48 -7.05 -3.46
N TYR A 98 -24.57 -6.23 -2.94
CA TYR A 98 -23.84 -6.50 -1.71
C TYR A 98 -24.17 -5.43 -0.68
N PHE A 99 -24.94 -5.80 0.32
CA PHE A 99 -25.38 -4.89 1.37
C PHE A 99 -25.24 -5.55 2.74
N ALA A 100 -24.57 -4.84 3.65
CA ALA A 100 -24.51 -5.16 5.06
C ALA A 100 -25.02 -3.96 5.88
N THR A 101 -25.71 -4.25 6.96
CA THR A 101 -26.20 -3.23 7.90
C THR A 101 -25.02 -2.55 8.61
N LYS A 102 -25.26 -1.35 9.15
CA LYS A 102 -24.24 -0.64 9.94
C LYS A 102 -23.73 -1.46 11.13
N ALA A 103 -24.58 -2.30 11.74
CA ALA A 103 -24.20 -3.17 12.84
C ALA A 103 -23.23 -4.28 12.39
N GLU A 104 -23.53 -4.93 11.25
CA GLU A 104 -22.67 -5.97 10.67
C GLU A 104 -21.33 -5.40 10.23
N VAL A 105 -21.33 -4.23 9.58
CA VAL A 105 -20.08 -3.53 9.20
C VAL A 105 -19.24 -3.22 10.43
N LYS A 106 -19.85 -2.63 11.48
CA LYS A 106 -19.16 -2.31 12.73
C LYS A 106 -18.53 -3.54 13.36
N GLU A 107 -19.28 -4.63 13.45
CA GLU A 107 -18.78 -5.89 14.03
C GLU A 107 -17.63 -6.45 13.20
N ASN A 108 -17.73 -6.47 11.86
CA ASN A 108 -16.69 -6.96 10.97
C ASN A 108 -15.40 -6.14 11.13
N LEU A 109 -15.48 -4.82 11.17
CA LEU A 109 -14.33 -3.93 11.36
C LEU A 109 -13.69 -4.12 12.75
N ILE A 110 -14.49 -4.28 13.82
CA ILE A 110 -13.97 -4.58 15.16
C ILE A 110 -13.19 -5.90 15.16
N GLN A 111 -13.72 -6.93 14.56
CA GLN A 111 -13.04 -8.24 14.48
C GLN A 111 -11.78 -8.15 13.62
N GLY A 112 -11.83 -7.46 12.49
CA GLY A 112 -10.66 -7.22 11.63
C GLY A 112 -9.55 -6.48 12.37
N ASN A 113 -9.90 -5.40 13.08
CA ASN A 113 -8.94 -4.63 13.87
C ASN A 113 -8.32 -5.50 15.00
N LYS A 114 -9.11 -6.29 15.73
CA LYS A 114 -8.58 -7.22 16.73
C LYS A 114 -7.58 -8.21 16.15
N ILE A 115 -7.87 -8.75 14.96
CA ILE A 115 -6.96 -9.68 14.28
C ILE A 115 -5.66 -8.98 13.89
N ARG A 116 -5.74 -7.76 13.32
CA ARG A 116 -4.58 -6.95 12.95
C ARG A 116 -3.72 -6.61 14.16
N ASP A 117 -4.34 -6.10 15.22
CA ASP A 117 -3.66 -5.65 16.44
C ASP A 117 -2.96 -6.82 17.16
N ALA A 118 -3.60 -8.01 17.16
CA ALA A 118 -2.98 -9.23 17.69
C ALA A 118 -1.75 -9.69 16.90
N LYS A 119 -1.54 -9.18 15.67
CA LYS A 119 -0.32 -9.39 14.90
C LYS A 119 0.76 -8.32 15.16
N GLY A 120 0.50 -7.39 16.06
CA GLY A 120 1.43 -6.32 16.41
C GLY A 120 1.50 -5.21 15.35
N TYR A 121 0.41 -5.00 14.60
CA TYR A 121 0.37 -4.05 13.51
C TYR A 121 -0.90 -3.18 13.57
N TYR A 122 -0.85 -1.95 13.06
CA TYR A 122 -1.93 -0.97 13.17
C TYR A 122 -2.35 -0.29 11.85
N PHE A 123 -1.59 -0.47 10.76
CA PHE A 123 -1.97 0.03 9.43
C PHE A 123 -2.82 -0.99 8.65
N GLY A 124 -3.48 -0.51 7.59
CA GLY A 124 -4.06 -1.34 6.55
C GLY A 124 -3.03 -1.75 5.48
N SER A 125 -3.50 -2.36 4.39
CA SER A 125 -2.68 -2.73 3.21
C SER A 125 -1.44 -3.58 3.51
N ALA A 126 -1.57 -4.51 4.45
CA ALA A 126 -0.48 -5.39 4.86
C ALA A 126 -0.81 -6.87 4.56
N PHE A 127 0.22 -7.60 4.15
CA PHE A 127 0.19 -9.05 4.06
C PHE A 127 0.88 -9.63 5.28
N TYR A 128 0.31 -10.67 5.84
CA TYR A 128 0.84 -11.36 7.00
C TYR A 128 0.95 -12.85 6.72
N TYR A 129 2.14 -13.39 6.90
CA TYR A 129 2.41 -14.82 6.83
C TYR A 129 3.18 -15.25 8.07
N GLU A 130 2.61 -16.18 8.87
CA GLU A 130 3.14 -16.64 10.15
C GLU A 130 3.49 -15.47 11.11
N LYS A 131 4.75 -15.05 11.17
CA LYS A 131 5.24 -13.92 11.99
C LYS A 131 5.85 -12.80 11.13
N GLU A 132 5.73 -12.92 9.83
CA GLU A 132 6.29 -11.98 8.86
C GLU A 132 5.20 -11.02 8.39
N LEU A 133 5.54 -9.74 8.33
CA LEU A 133 4.65 -8.66 7.88
C LEU A 133 5.24 -7.94 6.68
N TYR A 134 4.43 -7.75 5.64
CA TYR A 134 4.80 -7.07 4.41
C TYR A 134 3.81 -5.93 4.17
N TRP A 135 4.25 -4.70 4.41
CA TRP A 135 3.40 -3.52 4.30
C TRP A 135 3.74 -2.69 3.07
N GLY A 136 2.71 -2.43 2.27
CA GLY A 136 2.81 -1.59 1.08
C GLY A 136 3.37 -2.33 -0.13
N VAL A 137 3.27 -1.66 -1.29
CA VAL A 137 3.64 -2.21 -2.59
C VAL A 137 5.14 -2.52 -2.72
N ASP A 138 5.96 -1.75 -2.07
CA ASP A 138 7.43 -1.86 -2.09
C ASP A 138 7.98 -3.05 -1.26
N ARG A 139 7.12 -3.74 -0.52
CA ARG A 139 7.45 -4.98 0.20
C ARG A 139 6.97 -6.24 -0.52
N LEU A 140 6.15 -6.11 -1.56
CA LEU A 140 5.67 -7.27 -2.35
C LEU A 140 6.80 -8.10 -2.98
N PRO A 141 7.90 -7.53 -3.46
CA PRO A 141 9.02 -8.34 -3.96
C PRO A 141 9.56 -9.32 -2.92
N TYR A 142 9.68 -8.90 -1.67
CA TYR A 142 10.16 -9.75 -0.58
C TYR A 142 9.15 -10.83 -0.19
N LEU A 143 7.85 -10.53 -0.26
CA LEU A 143 6.80 -11.53 -0.10
C LEU A 143 6.88 -12.59 -1.21
N GLU A 144 7.10 -12.18 -2.46
CA GLU A 144 7.25 -13.13 -3.57
C GLU A 144 8.48 -14.02 -3.42
N GLU A 145 9.62 -13.47 -3.00
CA GLU A 145 10.82 -14.23 -2.67
C GLU A 145 10.51 -15.27 -1.58
N ARG A 146 9.83 -14.86 -0.52
CA ARG A 146 9.44 -15.75 0.57
C ARG A 146 8.51 -16.88 0.11
N LEU A 147 7.51 -16.56 -0.70
CA LEU A 147 6.61 -17.57 -1.27
C LEU A 147 7.33 -18.54 -2.21
N ALA A 148 8.33 -18.07 -2.94
CA ALA A 148 9.17 -18.92 -3.78
C ALA A 148 10.06 -19.87 -2.96
N GLU A 149 10.67 -19.37 -1.87
CA GLU A 149 11.44 -20.22 -0.91
C GLU A 149 10.60 -21.32 -0.29
N LEU A 150 9.31 -21.04 -0.06
CA LEU A 150 8.35 -22.01 0.47
C LEU A 150 7.84 -23.02 -0.58
N GLY A 151 8.28 -22.89 -1.84
CA GLY A 151 7.84 -23.75 -2.92
C GLY A 151 6.40 -23.48 -3.37
N ALA A 152 5.85 -22.30 -3.04
CA ALA A 152 4.46 -21.96 -3.34
C ALA A 152 4.23 -21.50 -4.80
N LYS A 153 5.24 -21.39 -5.65
CA LYS A 153 5.06 -21.12 -7.08
C LYS A 153 4.44 -22.35 -7.78
N LYS A 154 3.42 -22.12 -8.61
CA LYS A 154 2.78 -23.18 -9.40
C LYS A 154 3.68 -23.77 -10.47
N ALA A 155 4.63 -22.97 -10.98
CA ALA A 155 5.68 -23.40 -11.87
C ALA A 155 6.95 -22.59 -11.62
N GLN A 156 8.13 -23.20 -11.75
CA GLN A 156 9.40 -22.53 -11.47
C GLN A 156 9.74 -21.44 -12.50
N GLU A 157 9.24 -21.56 -13.73
CA GLU A 157 9.45 -20.62 -14.83
C GLU A 157 8.64 -19.32 -14.65
N ILE A 158 7.70 -19.27 -13.70
CA ILE A 158 6.92 -18.07 -13.44
C ILE A 158 7.85 -16.99 -12.91
N GLN A 159 7.99 -15.90 -13.68
CA GLN A 159 8.72 -14.72 -13.21
C GLN A 159 8.00 -14.06 -12.06
N ASN A 160 8.74 -13.36 -11.21
CA ASN A 160 8.14 -12.56 -10.16
C ASN A 160 7.28 -11.44 -10.75
N ILE A 161 6.09 -11.27 -10.19
CA ILE A 161 5.12 -10.26 -10.64
C ILE A 161 5.55 -8.88 -10.17
N CYS A 162 6.18 -8.81 -9.00
CA CYS A 162 6.68 -7.59 -8.37
C CYS A 162 8.21 -7.65 -8.22
N PRO A 163 8.99 -7.66 -9.31
CA PRO A 163 10.45 -7.73 -9.19
C PRO A 163 10.99 -6.45 -8.56
N LEU A 164 12.13 -6.56 -7.86
CA LEU A 164 12.94 -5.42 -7.46
C LEU A 164 13.61 -4.83 -8.70
N GLU A 165 12.96 -3.89 -9.35
CA GLU A 165 13.53 -3.20 -10.49
C GLU A 165 14.51 -2.11 -10.04
N LEU A 166 15.79 -2.33 -10.33
CA LEU A 166 16.78 -1.26 -10.30
C LEU A 166 16.72 -0.54 -11.65
N LYS A 167 16.05 0.60 -11.73
CA LYS A 167 16.07 1.42 -12.95
C LYS A 167 17.50 1.87 -13.24
N ALA A 168 17.89 1.81 -14.52
CA ALA A 168 19.16 2.34 -14.95
C ALA A 168 19.26 3.84 -14.59
N PRO A 169 20.47 4.33 -14.21
CA PRO A 169 20.64 5.73 -13.87
C PRO A 169 20.25 6.62 -15.05
N ILE A 170 19.46 7.65 -14.75
CA ILE A 170 19.07 8.67 -15.73
C ILE A 170 20.34 9.43 -16.13
N LYS A 171 20.63 9.54 -17.43
CA LYS A 171 21.71 10.37 -17.92
C LYS A 171 21.36 11.84 -17.70
N PHE A 172 22.20 12.55 -16.98
CA PHE A 172 22.06 14.01 -16.83
C PHE A 172 22.58 14.74 -18.06
N THR A 173 21.78 15.71 -18.51
CA THR A 173 22.14 16.57 -19.62
C THR A 173 22.49 18.00 -19.17
N SER A 174 22.52 18.24 -17.86
CA SER A 174 22.75 19.57 -17.27
C SER A 174 23.82 19.53 -16.19
N ASP A 175 24.78 20.45 -16.24
CA ASP A 175 25.78 20.66 -15.19
C ASP A 175 25.27 21.48 -14.01
N LYS A 176 24.02 21.93 -14.07
CA LYS A 176 23.39 22.73 -13.00
C LYS A 176 23.12 21.86 -11.80
N LYS A 177 23.81 22.16 -10.69
CA LYS A 177 23.57 21.49 -9.41
C LYS A 177 22.22 21.89 -8.83
N VAL A 178 21.48 20.88 -8.32
CA VAL A 178 20.21 21.04 -7.59
C VAL A 178 20.48 20.93 -6.09
N ASN A 179 19.93 21.84 -5.29
CA ASN A 179 19.99 21.75 -3.84
C ASN A 179 19.03 20.67 -3.36
N LEU A 180 19.57 19.65 -2.67
CA LEU A 180 18.80 18.58 -2.03
C LEU A 180 18.95 18.73 -0.52
N TYR A 181 17.84 19.02 0.15
CA TYR A 181 17.80 19.11 1.61
C TYR A 181 17.52 17.74 2.21
N TYR A 182 18.39 17.32 3.13
CA TYR A 182 18.26 16.05 3.83
C TYR A 182 18.10 16.29 5.32
N TYR A 183 17.06 15.69 5.89
CA TYR A 183 16.70 15.79 7.31
C TYR A 183 16.83 14.40 7.96
N PRO A 184 18.03 13.99 8.40
CA PRO A 184 18.21 12.70 9.04
C PRO A 184 17.60 12.69 10.45
N SER A 185 17.03 11.56 10.84
CA SER A 185 16.69 11.29 12.23
C SER A 185 17.54 10.14 12.75
N LEU A 186 18.39 10.39 13.72
CA LEU A 186 19.32 9.36 14.25
C LEU A 186 18.57 8.21 14.97
N ASN A 187 17.33 8.45 15.38
CA ASN A 187 16.47 7.43 15.98
C ASN A 187 15.75 6.57 14.92
N SER A 188 15.86 6.92 13.65
CA SER A 188 15.22 6.17 12.58
C SER A 188 16.16 5.15 11.95
N PRO A 189 15.81 3.85 11.95
CA PRO A 189 16.59 2.84 11.23
C PRO A 189 16.64 3.10 9.73
N TYR A 190 15.64 3.79 9.17
CA TYR A 190 15.62 4.18 7.75
C TYR A 190 16.73 5.20 7.41
N THR A 191 17.06 6.10 8.32
CA THR A 191 18.22 6.99 8.16
C THR A 191 19.50 6.18 8.01
N PHE A 192 19.72 5.17 8.85
CA PHE A 192 20.88 4.29 8.78
C PHE A 192 20.96 3.56 7.41
N VAL A 193 19.87 2.94 7.00
CA VAL A 193 19.81 2.19 5.74
C VAL A 193 19.99 3.10 4.51
N SER A 194 19.46 4.32 4.54
CA SER A 194 19.52 5.27 3.42
C SER A 194 20.87 5.98 3.27
N THR A 195 21.65 6.10 4.34
CA THR A 195 22.88 6.92 4.37
C THR A 195 23.87 6.60 3.24
N LYS A 196 24.15 5.31 2.99
CA LYS A 196 25.06 4.90 1.91
C LYS A 196 24.51 5.23 0.51
N ARG A 197 23.19 5.13 0.34
CA ARG A 197 22.52 5.44 -0.93
C ARG A 197 22.54 6.94 -1.21
N ILE A 198 22.29 7.77 -0.20
CA ILE A 198 22.34 9.24 -0.29
C ILE A 198 23.75 9.69 -0.68
N ARG A 199 24.79 9.10 -0.08
CA ARG A 199 26.19 9.38 -0.44
C ARG A 199 26.47 9.05 -1.90
N ARG A 200 26.05 7.87 -2.38
CA ARG A 200 26.19 7.50 -3.80
C ARG A 200 25.43 8.42 -4.73
N MET A 201 24.27 8.92 -4.31
CA MET A 201 23.53 9.93 -5.08
C MET A 201 24.35 11.21 -5.21
N GLN A 202 24.98 11.69 -4.15
CA GLN A 202 25.83 12.88 -4.18
C GLN A 202 27.04 12.70 -5.10
N GLU A 203 27.59 11.50 -5.17
CA GLU A 203 28.73 11.18 -6.04
C GLU A 203 28.32 11.04 -7.52
N GLY A 204 27.12 10.51 -7.78
CA GLY A 204 26.64 10.17 -9.12
C GLY A 204 25.75 11.22 -9.80
N TYR A 205 25.28 12.23 -9.07
CA TYR A 205 24.33 13.21 -9.57
C TYR A 205 24.79 14.65 -9.29
N PRO A 206 24.46 15.63 -10.15
CA PRO A 206 24.79 17.03 -9.93
C PRO A 206 23.91 17.64 -8.82
N ILE A 207 24.08 17.17 -7.62
CA ILE A 207 23.35 17.65 -6.43
C ILE A 207 24.30 18.33 -5.43
N ASN A 208 23.78 19.35 -4.77
CA ASN A 208 24.37 19.96 -3.60
C ASN A 208 23.56 19.48 -2.39
N LEU A 209 24.11 18.51 -1.65
CA LEU A 209 23.45 17.93 -0.50
C LEU A 209 23.59 18.85 0.72
N ILE A 210 22.49 19.33 1.25
CA ILE A 210 22.41 20.21 2.40
C ILE A 210 21.76 19.42 3.54
N THR A 211 22.52 19.05 4.54
CA THR A 211 22.02 18.37 5.75
C THR A 211 21.56 19.41 6.79
N LYS A 212 20.42 19.22 7.36
CA LYS A 212 19.82 20.09 8.39
C LYS A 212 19.73 19.37 9.71
#